data_1474b3f52c6fe37643f1657d1c73ee24
#
_entry.id   1474b3f52c6fe37643f1657d1c73ee24
#
_cell.length_a   1.000
_cell.length_b   1.000
_cell.length_c   1.000
_cell.angle_alpha   90.00
_cell.angle_beta   90.00
_cell.angle_gamma   90.00
#
_symmetry.space_group_name_H-M   'P 1'
#
loop_
_entity.id
_entity.type
_entity.pdbx_description
1 polymer ?
#
loop_
_entity_poly.entity_id
_entity_poly.type
_entity_poly.pdbx_seq_one_letter_code
_entity_poly.pdbx_strand_id
1 'polypeptide(L)'
;MDNKHEILQLLRGVASGSVTPEDALLQFKESPFEDLGYAKVDFHRSVRQGASEVIYGAGKTPEQILGIASAMGKRGCRNVLITRMSEEAAALVGEAVPLDYHADAHLGVAFPGERPSIGNIVVATGGTSDLPVAEEAALTAEVLGNRVVRLYDVGVAGLHRLLSNLDEIMSASVVIAIAGMEGALASVVGGLVDCPVIAVPTSVGY
;
A
#
# COMPACT_ATOMS: atom_id res chain seq x y z
N MET A 1 -16.44 5.02 2.60
CA MET A 1 -16.31 6.26 3.39
C MET A 1 -15.14 6.07 4.34
N ASP A 2 -14.42 7.13 4.64
CA ASP A 2 -13.26 7.02 5.53
C ASP A 2 -13.79 6.79 6.96
N ASN A 3 -13.32 5.75 7.64
CA ASN A 3 -13.76 5.38 9.00
C ASN A 3 -13.66 6.58 9.98
N LYS A 4 -12.69 7.50 9.75
CA LYS A 4 -12.58 8.77 10.48
C LYS A 4 -13.78 9.70 10.26
N HIS A 5 -14.33 9.73 9.04
CA HIS A 5 -15.49 10.57 8.71
C HIS A 5 -16.75 10.06 9.42
N GLU A 6 -16.98 8.76 9.44
CA GLU A 6 -18.11 8.13 10.15
C GLU A 6 -18.01 8.37 11.65
N ILE A 7 -16.82 8.23 12.24
CA ILE A 7 -16.59 8.53 13.65
C ILE A 7 -16.87 10.00 13.94
N LEU A 8 -16.39 10.93 13.09
CA LEU A 8 -16.67 12.34 13.24
C LEU A 8 -18.16 12.68 13.10
N GLN A 9 -18.88 12.02 12.19
CA GLN A 9 -20.34 12.18 12.07
C GLN A 9 -21.05 11.68 13.33
N LEU A 10 -20.64 10.52 13.85
CA LEU A 10 -21.19 9.97 15.08
C LEU A 10 -20.96 10.91 16.27
N LEU A 11 -19.73 11.42 16.43
CA LEU A 11 -19.39 12.39 17.47
C LEU A 11 -20.18 13.71 17.33
N ARG A 12 -20.39 14.19 16.09
CA ARG A 12 -21.25 15.36 15.81
C ARG A 12 -22.71 15.06 16.13
N GLY A 13 -23.20 13.85 15.86
CA GLY A 13 -24.51 13.38 16.24
C GLY A 13 -24.71 13.42 17.76
N VAL A 14 -23.71 12.97 18.52
CA VAL A 14 -23.74 13.07 19.99
C VAL A 14 -23.72 14.53 20.44
N ALA A 15 -22.85 15.36 19.88
CA ALA A 15 -22.77 16.77 20.22
C ALA A 15 -24.05 17.56 19.90
N SER A 16 -24.78 17.18 18.85
CA SER A 16 -26.06 17.79 18.49
C SER A 16 -27.28 17.19 19.21
N GLY A 17 -27.09 16.11 19.99
CA GLY A 17 -28.17 15.39 20.66
C GLY A 17 -29.01 14.50 19.74
N SER A 18 -28.62 14.30 18.48
CA SER A 18 -29.29 13.41 17.55
C SER A 18 -28.98 11.93 17.73
N VAL A 19 -27.89 11.62 18.45
CA VAL A 19 -27.45 10.28 18.87
C VAL A 19 -27.15 10.32 20.34
N THR A 20 -27.61 9.32 21.10
CA THR A 20 -27.25 9.24 22.52
C THR A 20 -25.78 8.76 22.69
N PRO A 21 -25.09 9.14 23.78
CA PRO A 21 -23.75 8.62 24.06
C PRO A 21 -23.73 7.08 24.15
N GLU A 22 -24.81 6.47 24.65
CA GLU A 22 -24.98 5.03 24.78
C GLU A 22 -25.11 4.35 23.42
N ASP A 23 -25.90 4.92 22.49
CA ASP A 23 -26.03 4.42 21.11
C ASP A 23 -24.70 4.60 20.33
N ALA A 24 -24.02 5.74 20.54
CA ALA A 24 -22.71 5.95 19.93
C ALA A 24 -21.69 4.92 20.44
N LEU A 25 -21.68 4.65 21.75
CA LEU A 25 -20.80 3.62 22.35
C LEU A 25 -21.14 2.22 21.80
N LEU A 26 -22.43 1.92 21.61
CA LEU A 26 -22.85 0.67 21.03
C LEU A 26 -22.35 0.53 19.58
N GLN A 27 -22.50 1.56 18.76
CA GLN A 27 -21.97 1.60 17.39
C GLN A 27 -20.45 1.45 17.36
N PHE A 28 -19.72 2.04 18.32
CA PHE A 28 -18.27 1.79 18.46
C PHE A 28 -17.94 0.37 18.87
N LYS A 29 -18.80 -0.30 19.64
CA LYS A 29 -18.61 -1.69 20.05
C LYS A 29 -19.07 -2.68 18.99
N GLU A 30 -19.95 -2.28 18.09
CA GLU A 30 -20.41 -3.10 16.98
C GLU A 30 -19.27 -3.36 16.00
N SER A 31 -18.44 -4.32 16.38
CA SER A 31 -17.46 -5.04 15.58
C SER A 31 -16.35 -4.19 14.98
N PRO A 32 -15.22 -4.01 15.67
CA PRO A 32 -13.99 -3.49 15.07
C PRO A 32 -13.48 -4.40 13.94
N PHE A 33 -14.02 -5.58 13.80
CA PHE A 33 -13.70 -6.55 12.75
C PHE A 33 -14.96 -7.33 12.34
N GLU A 34 -14.93 -7.90 11.14
CA GLU A 34 -15.92 -8.84 10.64
C GLU A 34 -15.28 -10.24 10.59
N ASP A 35 -15.95 -11.23 11.17
CA ASP A 35 -15.50 -12.62 11.15
C ASP A 35 -16.15 -13.34 9.96
N LEU A 36 -15.34 -13.69 8.96
CA LEU A 36 -15.75 -14.45 7.78
C LEU A 36 -15.59 -15.96 7.97
N GLY A 37 -15.26 -16.42 9.21
CA GLY A 37 -14.97 -17.81 9.53
C GLY A 37 -13.54 -18.24 9.21
N TYR A 38 -12.98 -17.79 8.10
CA TYR A 38 -11.59 -18.04 7.67
C TYR A 38 -10.68 -16.79 7.79
N ALA A 39 -11.25 -15.63 7.98
CA ALA A 39 -10.51 -14.37 8.17
C ALA A 39 -11.29 -13.42 9.08
N LYS A 40 -10.56 -12.56 9.80
CA LYS A 40 -11.12 -11.47 10.59
C LYS A 40 -10.63 -10.17 9.99
N VAL A 41 -11.52 -9.40 9.36
CA VAL A 41 -11.21 -8.15 8.66
C VAL A 41 -11.26 -6.99 9.63
N ASP A 42 -10.14 -6.31 9.88
CA ASP A 42 -10.03 -5.18 10.83
C ASP A 42 -10.41 -3.86 10.16
N PHE A 43 -11.57 -3.33 10.48
CA PHE A 43 -12.05 -2.04 9.96
C PHE A 43 -11.57 -0.83 10.78
N HIS A 44 -11.01 -1.03 11.98
CA HIS A 44 -10.48 0.06 12.79
C HIS A 44 -9.01 0.39 12.52
N ARG A 45 -8.36 -0.35 11.63
CA ARG A 45 -6.94 -0.13 11.32
C ARG A 45 -6.68 1.26 10.73
N SER A 46 -7.55 1.75 9.84
CA SER A 46 -7.44 3.09 9.26
C SER A 46 -7.50 4.22 10.31
N VAL A 47 -8.26 4.02 11.39
CA VAL A 47 -8.35 4.98 12.50
C VAL A 47 -7.08 4.98 13.32
N ARG A 48 -6.51 3.79 13.61
CA ARG A 48 -5.31 3.64 14.44
C ARG A 48 -4.03 3.98 13.70
N GLN A 49 -3.92 3.56 12.43
CA GLN A 49 -2.67 3.61 11.66
C GLN A 49 -2.71 4.57 10.45
N GLY A 50 -3.88 5.15 10.16
CA GLY A 50 -4.05 6.05 9.01
C GLY A 50 -4.13 5.37 7.65
N ALA A 51 -4.00 4.04 7.59
CA ALA A 51 -4.10 3.23 6.38
C ALA A 51 -5.10 2.09 6.57
N SER A 52 -5.86 1.77 5.52
CA SER A 52 -6.76 0.62 5.49
C SER A 52 -5.99 -0.70 5.64
N GLU A 53 -6.70 -1.76 5.99
CA GLU A 53 -6.11 -3.10 6.00
C GLU A 53 -5.66 -3.50 4.59
N VAL A 54 -4.54 -4.24 4.54
CA VAL A 54 -3.98 -4.79 3.30
C VAL A 54 -4.27 -6.28 3.27
N ILE A 55 -4.77 -6.77 2.14
CA ILE A 55 -4.99 -8.20 1.92
C ILE A 55 -3.66 -8.82 1.44
N TYR A 56 -3.05 -9.66 2.26
CA TYR A 56 -1.91 -10.45 1.86
C TYR A 56 -2.39 -11.72 1.15
N GLY A 57 -2.26 -11.79 -0.17
CA GLY A 57 -2.83 -12.83 -1.02
C GLY A 57 -2.09 -14.16 -0.96
N ALA A 58 -0.78 -14.20 -0.61
CA ALA A 58 -0.05 -15.45 -0.56
C ALA A 58 -0.67 -16.45 0.43
N GLY A 59 -0.92 -17.66 -0.05
CA GLY A 59 -1.53 -18.74 0.73
C GLY A 59 -3.05 -18.63 0.92
N LYS A 60 -3.70 -17.63 0.32
CA LYS A 60 -5.17 -17.55 0.26
C LYS A 60 -5.68 -18.09 -1.08
N THR A 61 -6.88 -18.69 -1.04
CA THR A 61 -7.57 -19.04 -2.29
C THR A 61 -8.17 -17.79 -2.95
N PRO A 62 -8.44 -17.81 -4.26
CA PRO A 62 -9.12 -16.71 -4.95
C PRO A 62 -10.44 -16.29 -4.29
N GLU A 63 -11.24 -17.26 -3.81
CA GLU A 63 -12.52 -17.03 -3.14
C GLU A 63 -12.34 -16.35 -1.78
N GLN A 64 -11.27 -16.69 -1.05
CA GLN A 64 -10.94 -16.04 0.22
C GLN A 64 -10.57 -14.57 0.00
N ILE A 65 -9.77 -14.28 -1.02
CA ILE A 65 -9.39 -12.91 -1.39
C ILE A 65 -10.65 -12.12 -1.80
N LEU A 66 -11.49 -12.69 -2.66
CA LEU A 66 -12.76 -12.08 -3.07
C LEU A 66 -13.67 -11.80 -1.88
N GLY A 67 -13.83 -12.76 -0.97
CA GLY A 67 -14.67 -12.61 0.22
C GLY A 67 -14.20 -11.46 1.12
N ILE A 68 -12.89 -11.35 1.38
CA ILE A 68 -12.31 -10.27 2.18
C ILE A 68 -12.48 -8.93 1.46
N ALA A 69 -12.12 -8.83 0.17
CA ALA A 69 -12.28 -7.61 -0.61
C ALA A 69 -13.74 -7.15 -0.65
N SER A 70 -14.70 -8.09 -0.84
CA SER A 70 -16.12 -7.80 -0.85
C SER A 70 -16.64 -7.28 0.49
N ALA A 71 -16.18 -7.86 1.62
CA ALA A 71 -16.52 -7.38 2.96
C ALA A 71 -16.01 -5.94 3.17
N MET A 72 -14.76 -5.65 2.76
CA MET A 72 -14.20 -4.31 2.82
C MET A 72 -14.97 -3.32 1.93
N GLY A 73 -15.33 -3.71 0.71
CA GLY A 73 -16.11 -2.89 -0.21
C GLY A 73 -17.53 -2.56 0.30
N LYS A 74 -18.20 -3.52 0.92
CA LYS A 74 -19.53 -3.31 1.56
C LYS A 74 -19.48 -2.26 2.67
N ARG A 75 -18.36 -2.14 3.36
CA ARG A 75 -18.08 -1.13 4.39
C ARG A 75 -17.58 0.21 3.82
N GLY A 76 -17.57 0.34 2.48
CA GLY A 76 -17.16 1.57 1.80
C GLY A 76 -15.65 1.79 1.70
N CYS A 77 -14.82 0.77 2.01
CA CYS A 77 -13.38 0.87 1.82
C CYS A 77 -13.06 1.11 0.34
N ARG A 78 -12.12 2.01 0.09
CA ARG A 78 -11.58 2.32 -1.23
C ARG A 78 -10.08 2.04 -1.27
N ASN A 79 -9.55 1.86 -2.46
CA ASN A 79 -8.12 1.61 -2.68
C ASN A 79 -7.61 0.45 -1.80
N VAL A 80 -8.36 -0.66 -1.76
CA VAL A 80 -8.00 -1.85 -0.99
C VAL A 80 -6.84 -2.55 -1.67
N LEU A 81 -5.69 -2.54 -1.03
CA LEU A 81 -4.47 -3.15 -1.54
C LEU A 81 -4.48 -4.67 -1.31
N ILE A 82 -4.17 -5.42 -2.36
CA ILE A 82 -4.04 -6.87 -2.34
C ILE A 82 -2.65 -7.22 -2.87
N THR A 83 -1.75 -7.62 -1.97
CA THR A 83 -0.37 -7.99 -2.35
C THR A 83 -0.26 -9.49 -2.59
N ARG A 84 0.76 -9.91 -3.36
CA ARG A 84 0.98 -11.32 -3.73
C ARG A 84 -0.25 -11.96 -4.37
N MET A 85 -0.97 -11.21 -5.18
CA MET A 85 -2.17 -11.64 -5.88
C MET A 85 -1.79 -12.44 -7.13
N SER A 86 -2.32 -13.65 -7.26
CA SER A 86 -2.15 -14.42 -8.49
C SER A 86 -3.05 -13.92 -9.61
N GLU A 87 -2.71 -14.22 -10.86
CA GLU A 87 -3.55 -13.90 -12.03
C GLU A 87 -4.93 -14.55 -11.94
N GLU A 88 -5.00 -15.79 -11.43
CA GLU A 88 -6.26 -16.50 -11.20
C GLU A 88 -7.14 -15.76 -10.20
N ALA A 89 -6.56 -15.31 -9.08
CA ALA A 89 -7.29 -14.52 -8.09
C ALA A 89 -7.71 -13.15 -8.67
N ALA A 90 -6.86 -12.54 -9.50
CA ALA A 90 -7.17 -11.27 -10.15
C ALA A 90 -8.35 -11.41 -11.12
N ALA A 91 -8.40 -12.51 -11.90
CA ALA A 91 -9.51 -12.79 -12.80
C ALA A 91 -10.84 -12.93 -12.01
N LEU A 92 -10.86 -13.78 -10.98
CA LEU A 92 -12.06 -14.01 -10.17
C LEU A 92 -12.54 -12.73 -9.44
N VAL A 93 -11.61 -11.99 -8.84
CA VAL A 93 -11.95 -10.76 -8.11
C VAL A 93 -12.42 -9.67 -9.07
N GLY A 94 -11.75 -9.53 -10.24
CA GLY A 94 -12.09 -8.52 -11.25
C GLY A 94 -13.45 -8.74 -11.93
N GLU A 95 -13.95 -9.97 -11.97
CA GLU A 95 -15.31 -10.26 -12.42
C GLU A 95 -16.39 -9.77 -11.45
N ALA A 96 -16.07 -9.72 -10.15
CA ALA A 96 -17.02 -9.45 -9.09
C ALA A 96 -16.96 -8.01 -8.55
N VAL A 97 -15.77 -7.38 -8.56
CA VAL A 97 -15.56 -6.03 -8.02
C VAL A 97 -14.61 -5.23 -8.92
N PRO A 98 -14.70 -3.88 -8.93
CA PRO A 98 -13.73 -3.05 -9.62
C PRO A 98 -12.32 -3.34 -9.11
N LEU A 99 -11.43 -3.75 -9.99
CA LEU A 99 -10.05 -4.13 -9.69
C LEU A 99 -9.09 -3.53 -10.72
N ASP A 100 -8.04 -2.90 -10.23
CA ASP A 100 -6.87 -2.51 -11.00
C ASP A 100 -5.74 -3.48 -10.65
N TYR A 101 -5.36 -4.36 -11.60
CA TYR A 101 -4.38 -5.41 -11.37
C TYR A 101 -3.08 -5.15 -12.12
N HIS A 102 -1.97 -5.19 -11.39
CA HIS A 102 -0.61 -4.99 -11.87
C HIS A 102 0.15 -6.32 -11.82
N ALA A 103 0.22 -6.99 -12.96
CA ALA A 103 0.76 -8.34 -13.05
C ALA A 103 2.25 -8.41 -12.65
N ASP A 104 3.05 -7.42 -13.06
CA ASP A 104 4.49 -7.37 -12.78
C ASP A 104 4.79 -7.26 -11.28
N ALA A 105 3.89 -6.62 -10.52
CA ALA A 105 3.99 -6.46 -9.08
C ALA A 105 3.23 -7.53 -8.28
N HIS A 106 2.46 -8.39 -8.96
CA HIS A 106 1.49 -9.29 -8.32
C HIS A 106 0.58 -8.55 -7.33
N LEU A 107 0.07 -7.38 -7.72
CA LEU A 107 -0.64 -6.47 -6.86
C LEU A 107 -1.97 -6.07 -7.48
N GLY A 108 -3.04 -6.15 -6.68
CA GLY A 108 -4.36 -5.65 -7.03
C GLY A 108 -4.77 -4.47 -6.15
N VAL A 109 -5.51 -3.53 -6.73
CA VAL A 109 -6.17 -2.44 -6.01
C VAL A 109 -7.67 -2.58 -6.25
N ALA A 110 -8.39 -3.10 -5.26
CA ALA A 110 -9.85 -3.21 -5.35
C ALA A 110 -10.51 -1.89 -4.97
N PHE A 111 -11.62 -1.58 -5.65
CA PHE A 111 -12.39 -0.33 -5.50
C PHE A 111 -11.51 0.91 -5.69
N PRO A 112 -10.77 1.04 -6.82
CA PRO A 112 -9.89 2.18 -7.06
C PRO A 112 -10.68 3.49 -7.01
N GLY A 113 -10.05 4.53 -6.49
CA GLY A 113 -10.63 5.87 -6.31
C GLY A 113 -9.56 6.94 -6.23
N GLU A 114 -9.98 8.18 -6.14
CA GLU A 114 -9.08 9.33 -5.99
C GLU A 114 -8.18 9.15 -4.76
N ARG A 115 -6.93 9.59 -4.89
CA ARG A 115 -5.89 9.54 -3.86
C ARG A 115 -5.20 10.89 -3.76
N PRO A 116 -4.80 11.30 -2.55
CA PRO A 116 -3.84 12.40 -2.42
C PRO A 116 -2.56 12.04 -3.18
N SER A 117 -1.78 13.04 -3.54
CA SER A 117 -0.44 12.87 -4.11
C SER A 117 0.50 13.83 -3.38
N ILE A 118 0.90 13.43 -2.17
CA ILE A 118 1.71 14.25 -1.26
C ILE A 118 3.11 13.67 -1.11
N GLY A 119 4.04 14.51 -0.68
CA GLY A 119 5.43 14.11 -0.52
C GLY A 119 6.13 13.83 -1.86
N ASN A 120 7.28 13.19 -1.79
CA ASN A 120 8.07 12.73 -2.93
C ASN A 120 8.86 11.49 -2.50
N ILE A 121 8.35 10.30 -2.81
CA ILE A 121 9.05 9.04 -2.53
C ILE A 121 9.79 8.62 -3.80
N VAL A 122 11.09 8.41 -3.69
CA VAL A 122 11.89 7.84 -4.77
C VAL A 122 12.06 6.35 -4.54
N VAL A 123 11.70 5.54 -5.54
CA VAL A 123 11.93 4.09 -5.56
C VAL A 123 13.03 3.81 -6.56
N ALA A 124 14.19 3.36 -6.07
CA ALA A 124 15.38 3.12 -6.88
C ALA A 124 15.74 1.64 -6.90
N THR A 125 16.06 1.07 -8.06
CA THR A 125 16.51 -0.32 -8.20
C THR A 125 17.96 -0.45 -8.63
N GLY A 126 18.64 -1.50 -8.12
CA GLY A 126 19.96 -1.88 -8.58
C GLY A 126 19.97 -2.40 -10.00
N GLY A 127 19.00 -3.23 -10.36
CA GLY A 127 18.87 -3.82 -11.68
C GLY A 127 17.41 -4.07 -12.07
N THR A 128 17.22 -4.55 -13.32
CA THR A 128 15.90 -4.84 -13.87
C THR A 128 15.22 -6.06 -13.22
N SER A 129 16.00 -6.96 -12.64
CA SER A 129 15.47 -8.11 -11.89
C SER A 129 14.79 -7.73 -10.58
N ASP A 130 15.01 -6.50 -10.10
CA ASP A 130 14.41 -5.96 -8.89
C ASP A 130 13.05 -5.30 -9.16
N LEU A 131 12.65 -5.14 -10.44
CA LEU A 131 11.45 -4.43 -10.84
C LEU A 131 10.15 -4.92 -10.17
N PRO A 132 9.89 -6.23 -10.02
CA PRO A 132 8.65 -6.67 -9.36
C PRO A 132 8.54 -6.17 -7.93
N VAL A 133 9.64 -6.15 -7.17
CA VAL A 133 9.68 -5.64 -5.80
C VAL A 133 9.54 -4.11 -5.79
N ALA A 134 10.13 -3.44 -6.77
CA ALA A 134 10.05 -1.99 -6.88
C ALA A 134 8.64 -1.51 -7.26
N GLU A 135 7.97 -2.19 -8.16
CA GLU A 135 6.58 -1.86 -8.52
C GLU A 135 5.62 -2.15 -7.35
N GLU A 136 5.84 -3.25 -6.60
CA GLU A 136 5.06 -3.50 -5.38
C GLU A 136 5.23 -2.35 -4.37
N ALA A 137 6.45 -1.86 -4.16
CA ALA A 137 6.74 -0.75 -3.26
C ALA A 137 6.14 0.57 -3.78
N ALA A 138 6.35 0.87 -5.07
CA ALA A 138 5.88 2.09 -5.70
C ALA A 138 4.34 2.20 -5.68
N LEU A 139 3.66 1.16 -6.13
CA LEU A 139 2.19 1.09 -6.14
C LEU A 139 1.62 1.15 -4.71
N THR A 140 2.27 0.47 -3.76
CA THR A 140 1.85 0.57 -2.35
C THR A 140 1.93 2.01 -1.85
N ALA A 141 3.02 2.71 -2.12
CA ALA A 141 3.18 4.10 -1.72
C ALA A 141 2.16 5.03 -2.40
N GLU A 142 1.86 4.81 -3.69
CA GLU A 142 0.82 5.55 -4.42
C GLU A 142 -0.58 5.27 -3.87
N VAL A 143 -0.89 4.02 -3.55
CA VAL A 143 -2.18 3.64 -2.92
C VAL A 143 -2.34 4.31 -1.56
N LEU A 144 -1.26 4.48 -0.83
CA LEU A 144 -1.23 5.21 0.45
C LEU A 144 -1.24 6.74 0.29
N GLY A 145 -1.34 7.26 -0.94
CA GLY A 145 -1.52 8.68 -1.22
C GLY A 145 -0.23 9.48 -1.37
N ASN A 146 0.86 8.85 -1.78
CA ASN A 146 2.12 9.53 -2.01
C ASN A 146 2.40 9.73 -3.51
N ARG A 147 3.12 10.80 -3.85
CA ARG A 147 3.78 10.93 -5.13
C ARG A 147 5.01 10.03 -5.16
N VAL A 148 5.17 9.26 -6.22
CA VAL A 148 6.30 8.34 -6.39
C VAL A 148 7.07 8.65 -7.67
N VAL A 149 8.40 8.68 -7.55
CA VAL A 149 9.33 8.75 -8.69
C VAL A 149 10.05 7.41 -8.77
N ARG A 150 10.02 6.79 -9.95
CA ARG A 150 10.64 5.49 -10.23
C ARG A 150 11.99 5.70 -10.90
N LEU A 151 13.08 5.27 -10.27
CA LEU A 151 14.44 5.30 -10.81
C LEU A 151 14.96 3.86 -10.94
N TYR A 152 14.75 3.26 -12.09
CA TYR A 152 15.08 1.87 -12.31
C TYR A 152 16.44 1.70 -13.00
N ASP A 153 17.10 0.57 -12.69
CA ASP A 153 18.41 0.19 -13.23
C ASP A 153 19.50 1.24 -12.96
N VAL A 154 19.53 1.77 -11.74
CA VAL A 154 20.54 2.73 -11.26
C VAL A 154 21.56 2.11 -10.31
N GLY A 155 21.89 0.85 -10.52
CA GLY A 155 22.84 0.09 -9.70
C GLY A 155 24.25 0.69 -9.68
N VAL A 156 24.96 0.44 -8.58
CA VAL A 156 26.29 1.02 -8.30
C VAL A 156 27.39 0.57 -9.26
N ALA A 157 27.21 -0.54 -9.96
CA ALA A 157 28.11 -0.96 -11.03
C ALA A 157 28.17 0.04 -12.21
N GLY A 158 27.14 0.85 -12.37
CA GLY A 158 27.08 1.96 -13.32
C GLY A 158 26.72 3.27 -12.62
N LEU A 159 27.56 3.72 -11.68
CA LEU A 159 27.30 4.86 -10.78
C LEU A 159 26.85 6.12 -11.52
N HIS A 160 27.33 6.34 -12.76
CA HIS A 160 26.91 7.47 -13.59
C HIS A 160 25.38 7.49 -13.86
N ARG A 161 24.72 6.32 -13.90
CA ARG A 161 23.25 6.23 -14.05
C ARG A 161 22.53 6.79 -12.82
N LEU A 162 23.03 6.47 -11.64
CA LEU A 162 22.51 7.01 -10.39
C LEU A 162 22.74 8.51 -10.30
N LEU A 163 23.96 8.96 -10.61
CA LEU A 163 24.35 10.36 -10.51
C LEU A 163 23.63 11.25 -11.55
N SER A 164 23.22 10.69 -12.69
CA SER A 164 22.41 11.46 -13.68
C SER A 164 21.01 11.79 -13.19
N ASN A 165 20.56 11.16 -12.10
CA ASN A 165 19.25 11.42 -11.47
C ASN A 165 19.40 12.05 -10.06
N LEU A 166 20.53 12.74 -9.81
CA LEU A 166 20.87 13.26 -8.48
C LEU A 166 19.82 14.25 -7.95
N ASP A 167 19.30 15.12 -8.80
CA ASP A 167 18.31 16.14 -8.41
C ASP A 167 17.01 15.47 -7.89
N GLU A 168 16.54 14.42 -8.57
CA GLU A 168 15.36 13.66 -8.15
C GLU A 168 15.61 12.97 -6.80
N ILE A 169 16.78 12.37 -6.63
CA ILE A 169 17.16 11.66 -5.40
C ILE A 169 17.27 12.65 -4.24
N MET A 170 17.90 13.79 -4.42
CA MET A 170 18.08 14.80 -3.38
C MET A 170 16.79 15.54 -3.02
N SER A 171 15.80 15.58 -3.92
CA SER A 171 14.50 16.17 -3.65
C SER A 171 13.53 15.23 -2.91
N ALA A 172 13.93 13.98 -2.67
CA ALA A 172 13.10 12.99 -2.04
C ALA A 172 12.79 13.29 -0.57
N SER A 173 11.56 13.00 -0.14
CA SER A 173 11.20 12.95 1.28
C SER A 173 11.60 11.60 1.93
N VAL A 174 11.64 10.54 1.12
CA VAL A 174 12.10 9.19 1.47
C VAL A 174 12.63 8.53 0.21
N VAL A 175 13.72 7.77 0.32
CA VAL A 175 14.17 6.89 -0.75
C VAL A 175 14.00 5.43 -0.35
N ILE A 176 13.42 4.63 -1.23
CA ILE A 176 13.35 3.17 -1.11
C ILE A 176 14.38 2.60 -2.09
N ALA A 177 15.48 2.08 -1.57
CA ALA A 177 16.58 1.53 -2.36
C ALA A 177 16.48 -0.01 -2.37
N ILE A 178 16.21 -0.57 -3.54
CA ILE A 178 15.94 -1.99 -3.74
C ILE A 178 17.08 -2.60 -4.56
N ALA A 179 17.81 -3.53 -3.96
CA ALA A 179 18.93 -4.16 -4.63
C ALA A 179 19.24 -5.53 -4.03
N GLY A 180 19.68 -6.44 -4.88
CA GLY A 180 20.24 -7.72 -4.49
C GLY A 180 21.73 -7.65 -4.07
N MET A 181 22.39 -8.78 -4.06
CA MET A 181 23.80 -8.93 -3.72
C MET A 181 24.14 -8.35 -2.34
N GLU A 182 25.13 -7.47 -2.26
CA GLU A 182 25.57 -6.78 -1.04
C GLU A 182 24.71 -5.57 -0.65
N GLY A 183 23.74 -5.18 -1.48
CA GLY A 183 22.85 -4.05 -1.20
C GLY A 183 23.52 -2.68 -1.22
N ALA A 184 24.65 -2.54 -1.91
CA ALA A 184 25.47 -1.32 -1.90
C ALA A 184 24.74 -0.06 -2.35
N LEU A 185 23.67 -0.19 -3.15
CA LEU A 185 22.85 0.94 -3.60
C LEU A 185 22.32 1.76 -2.42
N ALA A 186 21.82 1.11 -1.37
CA ALA A 186 21.28 1.79 -0.20
C ALA A 186 22.36 2.61 0.53
N SER A 187 23.59 2.10 0.63
CA SER A 187 24.70 2.80 1.25
C SER A 187 25.15 4.02 0.44
N VAL A 188 25.20 3.89 -0.88
CA VAL A 188 25.58 5.01 -1.77
C VAL A 188 24.52 6.09 -1.73
N VAL A 189 23.24 5.72 -1.86
CA VAL A 189 22.11 6.67 -1.77
C VAL A 189 22.10 7.36 -0.41
N GLY A 190 22.30 6.62 0.69
CA GLY A 190 22.35 7.19 2.04
C GLY A 190 23.48 8.21 2.26
N GLY A 191 24.56 8.15 1.45
CA GLY A 191 25.63 9.16 1.42
C GLY A 191 25.29 10.40 0.59
N LEU A 192 24.22 10.37 -0.20
CA LEU A 192 23.83 11.46 -1.12
C LEU A 192 22.63 12.28 -0.63
N VAL A 193 21.81 11.74 0.27
CA VAL A 193 20.54 12.34 0.70
C VAL A 193 20.55 12.69 2.18
N ASP A 194 19.70 13.64 2.57
CA ASP A 194 19.42 14.04 3.96
C ASP A 194 18.08 13.51 4.49
N CYS A 195 17.38 12.69 3.68
CA CYS A 195 16.12 12.06 4.04
C CYS A 195 16.31 10.58 4.45
N PRO A 196 15.30 9.94 5.08
CA PRO A 196 15.36 8.51 5.38
C PRO A 196 15.52 7.65 4.12
N VAL A 197 16.38 6.62 4.23
CA VAL A 197 16.57 5.61 3.19
C VAL A 197 16.11 4.25 3.73
N ILE A 198 15.16 3.63 3.03
CA ILE A 198 14.67 2.28 3.32
C ILE A 198 15.41 1.32 2.39
N ALA A 199 16.27 0.49 2.96
CA ALA A 199 16.97 -0.55 2.21
C ALA A 199 16.09 -1.80 2.11
N VAL A 200 15.85 -2.26 0.88
CA VAL A 200 15.09 -3.48 0.59
C VAL A 200 16.01 -4.47 -0.12
N PRO A 201 16.56 -5.44 0.60
CA PRO A 201 17.39 -6.49 -0.01
C PRO A 201 16.50 -7.47 -0.79
N THR A 202 16.90 -7.79 -2.01
CA THR A 202 16.27 -8.83 -2.83
C THR A 202 17.12 -10.08 -2.87
N SER A 203 16.51 -11.23 -3.14
CA SER A 203 17.23 -12.50 -3.31
C SER A 203 17.87 -12.65 -4.70
N VAL A 204 17.85 -11.60 -5.51
CA VAL A 204 18.45 -11.58 -6.83
C VAL A 204 19.95 -11.32 -6.71
N GLY A 205 20.74 -12.23 -7.24
CA GLY A 205 22.19 -12.14 -7.28
C GLY A 205 22.74 -13.16 -8.27
N TYR A 206 23.89 -12.90 -8.83
CA TYR A 206 24.63 -13.82 -9.73
C TYR A 206 26.03 -14.05 -9.21
#